data_874a6a8946a082d262bc04cb4c13c08b
#
_entry.id   874a6a8946a082d262bc04cb4c13c08b
#
_cell.length_a   1.000
_cell.length_b   1.000
_cell.length_c   1.000
_cell.angle_alpha   90.00
_cell.angle_beta   90.00
_cell.angle_gamma   90.00
#
_symmetry.space_group_name_H-M   'P 1'
#
loop_
_entity.id
_entity.type
_entity.pdbx_description
1 polymer ?
#
loop_
_entity_poly.entity_id
_entity_poly.type
_entity_poly.pdbx_seq_one_letter_code
_entity_poly.pdbx_strand_id
1 'polypeptide(L)'
;MEHVPQEAGAAEGGGAGAGRARRYAASGGLLVVVAVLAYWLGGGGGSGEEAAPRPTPTPTPSASLTVPDVFERVGPSVVVIRSGDSLGTGVIAAEDGTILTAYHVVKGAAGDGGADVTVTFADGTKAKAAVASSAPERDVATLKPAKLPEIVVPATLGGGVEVGAPVVAIGNPLGLTYSVSTGVVSGLNRTTGGAVKGSDLKGLIQFDASVNPGSSGGPLLDARGLVVGVVVSIADPGGDEAFAGIAFAVPIGAALGDEGDGDPTGAI
;
A
#
# COMPACT_ATOMS: atom_id res chain seq x y z
N MET A 1 -27.18 51.59 5.68
CA MET A 1 -28.61 51.59 6.02
C MET A 1 -29.01 50.16 5.90
N GLU A 2 -29.30 49.46 6.89
CA GLU A 2 -29.94 49.45 8.20
C GLU A 2 -29.93 47.96 8.58
N HIS A 3 -29.76 47.49 9.62
CA HIS A 3 -29.81 47.68 11.06
C HIS A 3 -29.80 46.28 11.70
N VAL A 4 -28.89 46.08 12.60
CA VAL A 4 -28.92 44.99 13.58
C VAL A 4 -29.95 45.32 14.65
N PRO A 5 -30.60 44.40 15.31
CA PRO A 5 -30.49 44.42 16.77
C PRO A 5 -30.11 43.08 17.43
N GLN A 6 -29.30 43.29 18.42
CA GLN A 6 -28.92 42.46 19.52
C GLN A 6 -30.03 42.49 20.58
N GLU A 7 -30.38 41.37 21.19
CA GLU A 7 -30.93 41.32 22.52
C GLU A 7 -30.39 40.20 23.37
N ALA A 8 -29.96 40.65 24.55
CA ALA A 8 -29.47 39.81 25.65
C ALA A 8 -30.62 39.43 26.61
N GLY A 9 -30.53 38.31 27.27
CA GLY A 9 -31.42 37.90 28.35
C GLY A 9 -30.74 36.96 29.33
N ALA A 10 -30.36 37.54 30.45
CA ALA A 10 -29.86 36.81 31.65
C ALA A 10 -31.02 36.46 32.57
N ALA A 11 -30.88 35.37 33.34
CA ALA A 11 -31.43 35.14 34.73
C ALA A 11 -30.96 33.75 35.16
N GLU A 12 -30.13 33.65 36.11
CA GLU A 12 -30.18 33.55 37.59
C GLU A 12 -31.07 32.43 38.14
N GLY A 13 -30.47 31.68 39.09
CA GLY A 13 -31.11 30.82 40.12
C GLY A 13 -30.34 29.49 40.26
N GLY A 14 -29.49 29.20 41.22
CA GLY A 14 -29.66 29.36 42.68
C GLY A 14 -30.10 28.02 43.24
N GLY A 15 -29.22 27.27 43.94
CA GLY A 15 -29.65 26.07 44.67
C GLY A 15 -28.50 25.32 45.33
N ALA A 16 -28.16 25.76 46.51
CA ALA A 16 -27.26 25.07 47.42
C ALA A 16 -27.91 23.77 47.97
N GLY A 17 -27.15 22.69 48.06
CA GLY A 17 -27.51 21.44 48.70
C GLY A 17 -26.32 20.83 49.41
N ALA A 18 -26.11 21.26 50.65
CA ALA A 18 -25.14 20.70 51.57
C ALA A 18 -25.60 19.33 52.12
N GLY A 19 -24.62 18.47 52.38
CA GLY A 19 -24.74 17.51 53.45
C GLY A 19 -24.82 16.05 53.08
N ARG A 20 -23.71 15.33 53.24
CA ARG A 20 -23.60 14.19 54.21
C ARG A 20 -22.24 13.50 54.08
N ALA A 21 -21.31 14.03 54.86
CA ALA A 21 -20.17 13.23 55.29
C ALA A 21 -20.71 12.12 56.20
N ARG A 22 -20.56 10.86 55.86
CA ARG A 22 -20.72 9.71 56.73
C ARG A 22 -19.44 8.93 56.82
N ARG A 23 -18.83 9.11 57.97
CA ARG A 23 -17.87 8.31 58.72
C ARG A 23 -17.89 6.83 58.33
N TYR A 24 -16.80 6.33 57.84
CA TYR A 24 -16.35 4.95 57.97
C TYR A 24 -14.96 4.99 58.61
N ALA A 25 -14.97 5.00 59.96
CA ALA A 25 -13.80 4.66 60.75
C ALA A 25 -14.06 3.28 61.37
N ALA A 26 -13.00 2.51 61.47
CA ALA A 26 -12.90 1.28 62.27
C ALA A 26 -13.45 -0.02 61.68
N SER A 27 -12.65 -0.70 60.86
CA SER A 27 -12.56 -2.18 60.78
C SER A 27 -11.33 -2.70 60.01
N GLY A 28 -10.26 -1.91 59.86
CA GLY A 28 -9.03 -2.32 59.15
C GLY A 28 -7.96 -3.04 59.97
N GLY A 29 -8.15 -3.16 61.31
CA GLY A 29 -7.09 -3.63 62.19
C GLY A 29 -7.02 -5.15 62.44
N LEU A 30 -8.06 -5.91 62.13
CA LEU A 30 -8.12 -7.34 62.50
C LEU A 30 -7.66 -8.29 61.39
N LEU A 31 -7.74 -7.88 60.11
CA LEU A 31 -7.36 -8.71 59.01
C LEU A 31 -5.85 -8.77 58.73
N VAL A 32 -5.10 -7.74 59.15
CA VAL A 32 -3.64 -7.71 58.95
C VAL A 32 -2.91 -8.63 59.91
N VAL A 33 -3.42 -8.80 61.14
CA VAL A 33 -2.81 -9.67 62.19
C VAL A 33 -2.98 -11.15 61.85
N VAL A 34 -4.11 -11.54 61.26
CA VAL A 34 -4.35 -12.94 60.84
C VAL A 34 -3.49 -13.33 59.63
N ALA A 35 -3.22 -12.41 58.71
CA ALA A 35 -2.35 -12.66 57.57
C ALA A 35 -0.88 -12.83 57.94
N VAL A 36 -0.39 -12.08 58.96
CA VAL A 36 1.00 -12.20 59.44
C VAL A 36 1.22 -13.48 60.24
N LEU A 37 0.24 -13.93 61.03
CA LEU A 37 0.34 -15.20 61.77
C LEU A 37 0.25 -16.43 60.86
N ALA A 38 -0.53 -16.38 59.80
CA ALA A 38 -0.57 -17.45 58.79
C ALA A 38 0.73 -17.58 58.02
N TYR A 39 1.45 -16.50 57.80
CA TYR A 39 2.77 -16.51 57.12
C TYR A 39 3.88 -17.14 58.00
N TRP A 40 3.79 -17.05 59.32
CA TRP A 40 4.78 -17.57 60.25
C TRP A 40 4.55 -19.03 60.68
N LEU A 41 3.33 -19.57 60.53
CA LEU A 41 3.00 -20.96 60.91
C LEU A 41 2.98 -21.93 59.73
N GLY A 42 3.11 -21.43 58.49
CA GLY A 42 3.21 -22.21 57.25
C GLY A 42 4.66 -22.44 56.80
N GLY A 43 5.57 -22.69 57.75
CA GLY A 43 6.95 -22.96 57.41
C GLY A 43 7.13 -24.29 56.72
N GLY A 44 7.79 -24.27 55.59
CA GLY A 44 8.52 -25.43 55.11
C GLY A 44 8.21 -25.88 53.68
N GLY A 45 9.12 -25.61 52.81
CA GLY A 45 9.39 -26.51 51.70
C GLY A 45 8.96 -26.08 50.31
N GLY A 46 9.96 -25.80 49.51
CA GLY A 46 9.82 -25.77 48.07
C GLY A 46 10.14 -24.39 47.47
N SER A 47 11.43 -24.06 47.39
CA SER A 47 11.93 -23.08 46.44
C SER A 47 11.76 -23.58 45.03
N GLY A 48 10.52 -23.50 44.54
CA GLY A 48 10.25 -23.47 43.09
C GLY A 48 10.59 -22.09 42.63
N GLU A 49 11.77 -21.93 42.06
CA GLU A 49 12.18 -20.76 41.30
C GLU A 49 11.24 -20.69 40.12
N GLU A 50 10.17 -19.92 40.27
CA GLU A 50 9.24 -19.59 39.18
C GLU A 50 10.07 -18.78 38.18
N ALA A 51 10.53 -19.50 37.13
CA ALA A 51 11.30 -18.91 36.05
C ALA A 51 10.50 -17.73 35.50
N ALA A 52 11.08 -16.54 35.66
CA ALA A 52 10.52 -15.31 35.09
C ALA A 52 10.13 -15.58 33.63
N PRO A 53 8.93 -15.16 33.17
CA PRO A 53 8.50 -15.38 31.80
C PRO A 53 9.60 -14.85 30.88
N ARG A 54 10.15 -15.70 30.00
CA ARG A 54 11.11 -15.29 28.98
C ARG A 54 10.44 -14.18 28.18
N PRO A 55 11.13 -13.05 28.00
CA PRO A 55 10.58 -12.01 27.14
C PRO A 55 10.30 -12.63 25.78
N THR A 56 9.05 -12.58 25.35
CA THR A 56 8.65 -12.96 24.00
C THR A 56 9.45 -12.05 23.07
N PRO A 57 10.18 -12.57 22.09
CA PRO A 57 10.93 -11.72 21.18
C PRO A 57 9.94 -10.76 20.50
N THR A 58 10.06 -9.47 20.80
CA THR A 58 9.35 -8.43 20.06
C THR A 58 9.77 -8.57 18.61
N PRO A 59 8.83 -8.72 17.65
CA PRO A 59 9.21 -8.81 16.25
C PRO A 59 10.03 -7.58 15.91
N THR A 60 11.27 -7.78 15.51
CA THR A 60 12.11 -6.71 15.01
C THR A 60 11.43 -6.17 13.77
N PRO A 61 11.03 -4.88 13.72
CA PRO A 61 10.43 -4.31 12.54
C PRO A 61 11.43 -4.54 11.38
N SER A 62 10.96 -5.12 10.29
CA SER A 62 11.76 -5.25 9.07
C SER A 62 12.28 -3.86 8.70
N ALA A 63 13.58 -3.69 8.63
CA ALA A 63 14.18 -2.40 8.36
C ALA A 63 13.65 -1.84 7.05
N SER A 64 13.08 -0.63 7.09
CA SER A 64 12.70 0.12 5.90
C SER A 64 13.97 0.47 5.12
N LEU A 65 13.94 0.27 3.81
CA LEU A 65 15.01 0.69 2.92
C LEU A 65 14.95 2.20 2.69
N THR A 66 16.07 2.80 2.35
CA THR A 66 16.06 4.16 1.79
C THR A 66 15.55 4.11 0.33
N VAL A 67 15.06 5.23 -0.19
CA VAL A 67 14.59 5.29 -1.59
C VAL A 67 15.68 4.90 -2.59
N PRO A 68 16.96 5.32 -2.45
CA PRO A 68 18.03 4.80 -3.27
C PRO A 68 18.17 3.27 -3.20
N ASP A 69 18.10 2.67 -2.01
CA ASP A 69 18.23 1.21 -1.85
C ASP A 69 17.06 0.47 -2.54
N VAL A 70 15.84 1.02 -2.43
CA VAL A 70 14.66 0.50 -3.15
C VAL A 70 14.90 0.54 -4.66
N PHE A 71 15.41 1.66 -5.16
CA PHE A 71 15.69 1.82 -6.58
C PHE A 71 16.79 0.87 -7.08
N GLU A 72 17.90 0.74 -6.36
CA GLU A 72 18.98 -0.20 -6.70
C GLU A 72 18.49 -1.65 -6.74
N ARG A 73 17.61 -2.02 -5.82
CA ARG A 73 17.04 -3.37 -5.71
C ARG A 73 16.05 -3.68 -6.83
N VAL A 74 15.14 -2.76 -7.14
CA VAL A 74 13.98 -3.03 -8.02
C VAL A 74 14.18 -2.47 -9.42
N GLY A 75 15.01 -1.44 -9.61
CA GLY A 75 15.28 -0.86 -10.92
C GLY A 75 15.62 -1.89 -12.00
N PRO A 76 16.47 -2.91 -11.73
CA PRO A 76 16.76 -3.97 -12.71
C PRO A 76 15.54 -4.79 -13.16
N SER A 77 14.48 -4.82 -12.34
CA SER A 77 13.23 -5.51 -12.67
C SER A 77 12.26 -4.67 -13.49
N VAL A 78 12.51 -3.36 -13.63
CA VAL A 78 11.62 -2.44 -14.34
C VAL A 78 11.99 -2.42 -15.80
N VAL A 79 10.99 -2.46 -16.69
CA VAL A 79 11.17 -2.45 -18.13
C VAL A 79 10.36 -1.34 -18.79
N VAL A 80 10.87 -0.83 -19.92
CA VAL A 80 10.13 0.08 -20.78
C VAL A 80 9.33 -0.75 -21.79
N ILE A 81 8.05 -0.44 -21.93
CA ILE A 81 7.16 -1.10 -22.91
C ILE A 81 6.74 -0.10 -23.97
N ARG A 82 6.85 -0.51 -25.21
CA ARG A 82 6.35 0.23 -26.37
C ARG A 82 5.43 -0.67 -27.18
N SER A 83 4.20 -0.22 -27.44
CA SER A 83 3.21 -0.94 -28.24
C SER A 83 2.55 0.05 -29.22
N GLY A 84 2.94 0.00 -30.50
CA GLY A 84 2.60 1.06 -31.44
C GLY A 84 3.06 2.43 -30.93
N ASP A 85 2.12 3.37 -30.82
CA ASP A 85 2.38 4.72 -30.29
C ASP A 85 2.30 4.79 -28.74
N SER A 86 1.85 3.72 -28.09
CA SER A 86 1.75 3.68 -26.63
C SER A 86 3.11 3.43 -25.98
N LEU A 87 3.41 4.21 -24.95
CA LEU A 87 4.56 4.06 -24.06
C LEU A 87 4.08 3.71 -22.66
N GLY A 88 4.72 2.75 -22.01
CA GLY A 88 4.42 2.34 -20.65
C GLY A 88 5.61 1.71 -19.97
N THR A 89 5.35 1.24 -18.79
CA THR A 89 6.29 0.56 -17.90
C THR A 89 5.78 -0.86 -17.62
N GLY A 90 6.69 -1.76 -17.28
CA GLY A 90 6.35 -3.07 -16.73
C GLY A 90 7.33 -3.45 -15.64
N VAL A 91 6.98 -4.50 -14.91
CA VAL A 91 7.85 -5.11 -13.90
C VAL A 91 7.99 -6.61 -14.14
N ILE A 92 9.23 -7.11 -14.14
CA ILE A 92 9.51 -8.54 -14.22
C ILE A 92 9.03 -9.19 -12.93
N ALA A 93 8.04 -10.08 -13.03
CA ALA A 93 7.37 -10.69 -11.89
C ALA A 93 7.85 -12.13 -11.60
N ALA A 94 8.57 -12.76 -12.54
CA ALA A 94 9.03 -14.15 -12.39
C ALA A 94 10.39 -14.38 -13.09
N GLU A 95 11.10 -15.42 -12.64
CA GLU A 95 12.43 -15.80 -13.18
C GLU A 95 12.40 -16.16 -14.68
N ASP A 96 11.25 -16.61 -15.16
CA ASP A 96 11.06 -16.92 -16.59
C ASP A 96 10.87 -15.66 -17.47
N GLY A 97 11.05 -14.47 -16.88
CA GLY A 97 10.94 -13.18 -17.54
C GLY A 97 9.51 -12.71 -17.78
N THR A 98 8.51 -13.33 -17.15
CA THR A 98 7.12 -12.84 -17.20
C THR A 98 7.05 -11.43 -16.64
N ILE A 99 6.42 -10.51 -17.38
CA ILE A 99 6.31 -9.10 -17.06
C ILE A 99 4.85 -8.76 -16.77
N LEU A 100 4.59 -8.08 -15.64
CA LEU A 100 3.32 -7.43 -15.36
C LEU A 100 3.33 -6.01 -15.91
N THR A 101 2.18 -5.57 -16.46
CA THR A 101 1.96 -4.21 -16.97
C THR A 101 0.48 -3.84 -16.92
N ALA A 102 0.15 -2.58 -17.22
CA ALA A 102 -1.24 -2.17 -17.42
C ALA A 102 -1.76 -2.62 -18.80
N TYR A 103 -3.00 -3.11 -18.84
CA TYR A 103 -3.62 -3.61 -20.08
C TYR A 103 -3.73 -2.52 -21.14
N HIS A 104 -4.12 -1.31 -20.77
CA HIS A 104 -4.29 -0.21 -21.74
C HIS A 104 -3.00 0.13 -22.50
N VAL A 105 -1.80 -0.16 -21.93
CA VAL A 105 -0.51 0.02 -22.61
C VAL A 105 -0.36 -0.92 -23.80
N VAL A 106 -0.93 -2.13 -23.69
CA VAL A 106 -0.77 -3.21 -24.68
C VAL A 106 -2.07 -3.64 -25.36
N LYS A 107 -3.18 -2.93 -25.09
CA LYS A 107 -4.51 -3.28 -25.63
C LYS A 107 -4.52 -3.38 -27.17
N GLY A 108 -3.71 -2.58 -27.87
CA GLY A 108 -3.57 -2.62 -29.32
C GLY A 108 -2.84 -3.87 -29.84
N ALA A 109 -2.16 -4.61 -28.97
CA ALA A 109 -1.43 -5.84 -29.30
C ALA A 109 -2.19 -7.11 -28.86
N ALA A 110 -3.27 -6.96 -28.09
CA ALA A 110 -4.10 -8.08 -27.66
C ALA A 110 -5.01 -8.54 -28.82
N GLY A 111 -4.73 -9.70 -29.37
CA GLY A 111 -5.49 -10.31 -30.47
C GLY A 111 -4.65 -10.61 -31.70
N ASP A 112 -5.24 -11.37 -32.63
CA ASP A 112 -4.58 -11.77 -33.89
C ASP A 112 -4.33 -10.54 -34.79
N GLY A 113 -3.06 -10.29 -35.11
CA GLY A 113 -2.65 -9.18 -35.97
C GLY A 113 -2.52 -7.81 -35.25
N GLY A 114 -2.45 -7.81 -33.93
CA GLY A 114 -2.27 -6.61 -33.12
C GLY A 114 -0.88 -5.94 -33.28
N ALA A 115 -0.72 -4.77 -32.65
CA ALA A 115 0.52 -4.01 -32.68
C ALA A 115 1.70 -4.79 -32.07
N ASP A 116 2.89 -4.62 -32.62
CA ASP A 116 4.12 -5.18 -32.05
C ASP A 116 4.39 -4.58 -30.66
N VAL A 117 4.60 -5.44 -29.66
CA VAL A 117 5.10 -5.02 -28.34
C VAL A 117 6.62 -5.18 -28.32
N THR A 118 7.30 -4.12 -27.95
CA THR A 118 8.75 -4.14 -27.69
C THR A 118 9.00 -3.82 -26.22
N VAL A 119 9.77 -4.68 -25.58
CA VAL A 119 10.25 -4.48 -24.20
C VAL A 119 11.72 -4.09 -24.24
N THR A 120 12.11 -3.08 -23.48
CA THR A 120 13.51 -2.72 -23.25
C THR A 120 13.83 -2.96 -21.78
N PHE A 121 14.78 -3.86 -21.52
CA PHE A 121 15.25 -4.20 -20.17
C PHE A 121 16.26 -3.16 -19.65
N ALA A 122 16.59 -3.25 -18.36
CA ALA A 122 17.49 -2.32 -17.67
C ALA A 122 18.90 -2.26 -18.27
N ASP A 123 19.39 -3.36 -18.81
CA ASP A 123 20.69 -3.46 -19.49
C ASP A 123 20.68 -2.93 -20.93
N GLY A 124 19.52 -2.42 -21.41
CA GLY A 124 19.32 -1.95 -22.77
C GLY A 124 18.92 -3.05 -23.76
N THR A 125 18.88 -4.32 -23.37
CA THR A 125 18.41 -5.42 -24.23
C THR A 125 16.97 -5.15 -24.66
N LYS A 126 16.70 -5.30 -25.95
CA LYS A 126 15.37 -5.15 -26.53
C LYS A 126 14.85 -6.50 -27.02
N ALA A 127 13.59 -6.78 -26.75
CA ALA A 127 12.91 -7.98 -27.22
C ALA A 127 11.49 -7.67 -27.67
N LYS A 128 11.00 -8.39 -28.69
CA LYS A 128 9.55 -8.50 -28.92
C LYS A 128 8.94 -9.29 -27.79
N ALA A 129 7.70 -8.96 -27.43
CA ALA A 129 6.96 -9.68 -26.41
C ALA A 129 5.54 -9.98 -26.90
N ALA A 130 5.01 -11.12 -26.48
CA ALA A 130 3.62 -11.49 -26.70
C ALA A 130 2.80 -11.18 -25.44
N VAL A 131 1.54 -10.76 -25.62
CA VAL A 131 0.57 -10.72 -24.52
C VAL A 131 0.23 -12.15 -24.14
N ALA A 132 0.65 -12.57 -22.95
CA ALA A 132 0.42 -13.93 -22.46
C ALA A 132 -0.96 -14.07 -21.80
N SER A 133 -1.39 -13.05 -21.06
CA SER A 133 -2.74 -12.96 -20.48
C SER A 133 -3.14 -11.50 -20.33
N SER A 134 -4.45 -11.25 -20.22
CA SER A 134 -4.96 -9.92 -19.94
C SER A 134 -6.28 -9.99 -19.15
N ALA A 135 -6.47 -9.03 -18.27
CA ALA A 135 -7.69 -8.79 -17.49
C ALA A 135 -8.11 -7.32 -17.69
N PRO A 136 -8.82 -7.02 -18.79
CA PRO A 136 -9.21 -5.65 -19.14
C PRO A 136 -10.05 -4.96 -18.05
N GLU A 137 -10.87 -5.73 -17.34
CA GLU A 137 -11.73 -5.26 -16.25
C GLU A 137 -10.95 -4.80 -15.01
N ARG A 138 -9.68 -5.21 -14.90
CA ARG A 138 -8.73 -4.80 -13.86
C ARG A 138 -7.61 -3.91 -14.41
N ASP A 139 -7.58 -3.71 -15.71
CA ASP A 139 -6.51 -3.01 -16.44
C ASP A 139 -5.11 -3.61 -16.21
N VAL A 140 -5.00 -4.94 -16.21
CA VAL A 140 -3.73 -5.65 -16.04
C VAL A 140 -3.48 -6.59 -17.22
N ALA A 141 -2.21 -6.75 -17.61
CA ALA A 141 -1.77 -7.74 -18.58
C ALA A 141 -0.41 -8.33 -18.18
N THR A 142 -0.14 -9.55 -18.68
CA THR A 142 1.18 -10.16 -18.61
C THR A 142 1.79 -10.27 -20.01
N LEU A 143 3.09 -10.06 -20.06
CA LEU A 143 3.87 -10.21 -21.29
C LEU A 143 4.90 -11.32 -21.15
N LYS A 144 5.13 -12.02 -22.27
CA LYS A 144 6.21 -12.99 -22.41
C LYS A 144 7.20 -12.49 -23.48
N PRO A 145 8.40 -12.08 -23.08
CA PRO A 145 9.44 -11.67 -24.03
C PRO A 145 9.95 -12.85 -24.85
N ALA A 146 10.22 -12.62 -26.13
CA ALA A 146 10.80 -13.64 -27.01
C ALA A 146 12.30 -13.88 -26.72
N LYS A 147 12.97 -12.95 -26.06
CA LYS A 147 14.36 -13.03 -25.64
C LYS A 147 14.51 -12.36 -24.28
N LEU A 148 15.31 -12.96 -23.41
CA LEU A 148 15.66 -12.42 -22.09
C LEU A 148 17.05 -11.77 -22.12
N PRO A 149 17.34 -10.82 -21.21
CA PRO A 149 18.69 -10.35 -20.96
C PRO A 149 19.55 -11.49 -20.36
N GLU A 150 20.85 -11.26 -20.27
CA GLU A 150 21.77 -12.25 -19.68
C GLU A 150 21.44 -12.52 -18.21
N ILE A 151 21.03 -11.48 -17.48
CA ILE A 151 20.62 -11.55 -16.08
C ILE A 151 19.17 -11.09 -15.99
N VAL A 152 18.29 -11.95 -15.51
CA VAL A 152 16.89 -11.65 -15.17
C VAL A 152 16.80 -11.42 -13.68
N VAL A 153 16.30 -10.25 -13.28
CA VAL A 153 16.09 -9.88 -11.87
C VAL A 153 14.59 -9.69 -11.66
N PRO A 154 13.86 -10.68 -11.15
CA PRO A 154 12.45 -10.50 -10.80
C PRO A 154 12.30 -9.60 -9.59
N ALA A 155 11.26 -8.75 -9.59
CA ALA A 155 10.87 -8.02 -8.39
C ALA A 155 10.21 -8.98 -7.39
N THR A 156 10.45 -8.74 -6.11
CA THR A 156 9.75 -9.47 -5.05
C THR A 156 8.33 -8.91 -4.91
N LEU A 157 7.35 -9.77 -5.05
CA LEU A 157 5.94 -9.39 -4.89
C LEU A 157 5.60 -9.34 -3.40
N GLY A 158 4.84 -8.31 -3.02
CA GLY A 158 4.43 -8.06 -1.64
C GLY A 158 2.98 -8.50 -1.39
N GLY A 159 2.37 -7.86 -0.42
CA GLY A 159 0.99 -8.09 0.01
C GLY A 159 0.17 -6.80 0.12
N GLY A 160 -0.77 -6.79 1.06
CA GLY A 160 -1.59 -5.63 1.36
C GLY A 160 -0.80 -4.44 1.90
N VAL A 161 -1.40 -3.27 1.83
CA VAL A 161 -0.86 -2.02 2.36
C VAL A 161 -1.92 -1.32 3.21
N GLU A 162 -1.47 -0.40 4.07
CA GLU A 162 -2.35 0.41 4.92
C GLU A 162 -2.37 1.86 4.45
N VAL A 163 -3.47 2.58 4.75
CA VAL A 163 -3.54 4.03 4.50
C VAL A 163 -2.48 4.75 5.33
N GLY A 164 -1.73 5.66 4.70
CA GLY A 164 -0.61 6.37 5.30
C GLY A 164 0.74 5.64 5.16
N ALA A 165 0.77 4.39 4.70
CA ALA A 165 2.03 3.68 4.45
C ALA A 165 2.85 4.39 3.35
N PRO A 166 4.17 4.53 3.52
CA PRO A 166 5.04 5.11 2.49
C PRO A 166 5.12 4.19 1.28
N VAL A 167 5.09 4.79 0.09
CA VAL A 167 5.22 4.09 -1.19
C VAL A 167 6.24 4.76 -2.10
N VAL A 168 6.82 3.95 -3.00
CA VAL A 168 7.72 4.38 -4.06
C VAL A 168 7.14 3.90 -5.40
N ALA A 169 7.04 4.80 -6.37
CA ALA A 169 6.70 4.44 -7.74
C ALA A 169 7.93 4.55 -8.64
N ILE A 170 8.13 3.55 -9.50
CA ILE A 170 9.19 3.57 -10.51
C ILE A 170 8.54 3.41 -11.89
N GLY A 171 8.91 4.28 -12.83
CA GLY A 171 8.32 4.24 -14.15
C GLY A 171 9.11 5.02 -15.20
N ASN A 172 8.50 5.17 -16.38
CA ASN A 172 9.12 5.84 -17.53
C ASN A 172 8.23 6.99 -18.03
N PRO A 173 7.86 7.96 -17.14
CA PRO A 173 6.98 9.05 -17.50
C PRO A 173 7.56 9.87 -18.66
N LEU A 174 6.75 10.18 -19.66
CA LEU A 174 7.14 11.01 -20.81
C LEU A 174 8.40 10.52 -21.53
N GLY A 175 8.75 9.23 -21.41
CA GLY A 175 9.98 8.66 -21.97
C GLY A 175 11.25 8.90 -21.14
N LEU A 176 11.12 9.51 -19.96
CA LEU A 176 12.20 9.62 -18.98
C LEU A 176 12.32 8.28 -18.22
N THR A 177 13.29 7.47 -18.66
CA THR A 177 13.48 6.13 -18.10
C THR A 177 13.90 6.17 -16.64
N TYR A 178 13.36 5.21 -15.86
CA TYR A 178 13.71 5.03 -14.44
C TYR A 178 13.46 6.24 -13.54
N SER A 179 12.38 6.99 -13.80
CA SER A 179 11.93 8.03 -12.86
C SER A 179 11.39 7.39 -11.58
N VAL A 180 11.82 7.94 -10.44
CA VAL A 180 11.40 7.53 -9.11
C VAL A 180 10.62 8.66 -8.46
N SER A 181 9.50 8.34 -7.84
CA SER A 181 8.74 9.26 -7.00
C SER A 181 8.31 8.56 -5.71
N THR A 182 8.05 9.35 -4.67
CA THR A 182 7.63 8.86 -3.37
C THR A 182 6.36 9.55 -2.93
N GLY A 183 5.58 8.85 -2.13
CA GLY A 183 4.35 9.35 -1.56
C GLY A 183 3.84 8.41 -0.47
N VAL A 184 2.54 8.46 -0.22
CA VAL A 184 1.85 7.59 0.73
C VAL A 184 0.61 6.98 0.09
N VAL A 185 0.15 5.88 0.65
CA VAL A 185 -1.18 5.34 0.36
C VAL A 185 -2.21 6.32 0.89
N SER A 186 -2.98 6.96 0.01
CA SER A 186 -4.01 7.94 0.35
C SER A 186 -5.37 7.30 0.63
N GLY A 187 -5.60 6.07 0.14
CA GLY A 187 -6.85 5.34 0.34
C GLY A 187 -6.83 3.97 -0.31
N LEU A 188 -7.73 3.11 0.14
CA LEU A 188 -7.90 1.75 -0.35
C LEU A 188 -9.32 1.54 -0.88
N ASN A 189 -9.53 0.47 -1.64
CA ASN A 189 -10.82 0.10 -2.21
C ASN A 189 -11.47 1.22 -3.04
N ARG A 190 -10.64 1.98 -3.75
CA ARG A 190 -11.12 3.09 -4.59
C ARG A 190 -11.70 2.59 -5.89
N THR A 191 -12.62 3.37 -6.41
CA THR A 191 -13.19 3.19 -7.77
C THR A 191 -12.86 4.44 -8.57
N THR A 192 -12.42 4.26 -9.81
CA THR A 192 -12.08 5.40 -10.68
C THR A 192 -13.29 6.25 -11.07
N GLY A 193 -14.48 5.70 -11.12
CA GLY A 193 -15.82 6.27 -11.31
C GLY A 193 -15.90 7.75 -11.67
N GLY A 194 -15.70 8.12 -12.93
CA GLY A 194 -15.73 9.51 -13.41
C GLY A 194 -14.45 10.32 -13.15
N ALA A 195 -13.57 9.92 -12.24
CA ALA A 195 -12.27 10.56 -12.01
C ALA A 195 -11.24 10.20 -13.09
N VAL A 196 -11.47 9.08 -13.79
CA VAL A 196 -10.66 8.60 -14.92
C VAL A 196 -11.57 8.36 -16.11
N LYS A 197 -11.31 9.07 -17.20
CA LYS A 197 -12.14 8.99 -18.40
C LYS A 197 -12.06 7.59 -19.02
N GLY A 198 -13.21 6.90 -19.07
CA GLY A 198 -13.36 5.62 -19.81
C GLY A 198 -12.99 4.36 -19.03
N SER A 199 -12.80 4.41 -17.69
CA SER A 199 -12.62 3.19 -16.88
C SER A 199 -13.42 3.24 -15.58
N ASP A 200 -14.04 2.10 -15.24
CA ASP A 200 -14.73 1.87 -13.95
C ASP A 200 -13.96 0.82 -13.13
N LEU A 201 -12.65 1.01 -12.99
CA LEU A 201 -11.82 0.14 -12.18
C LEU A 201 -12.20 0.23 -10.70
N LYS A 202 -12.15 -0.89 -10.01
CA LYS A 202 -12.55 -1.01 -8.59
C LYS A 202 -11.46 -1.68 -7.76
N GLY A 203 -11.54 -1.51 -6.43
CA GLY A 203 -10.62 -2.15 -5.50
C GLY A 203 -9.21 -1.56 -5.53
N LEU A 204 -9.03 -0.32 -6.01
CA LEU A 204 -7.73 0.28 -6.26
C LEU A 204 -7.09 0.84 -4.99
N ILE A 205 -5.77 0.84 -5.00
CA ILE A 205 -4.93 1.63 -4.10
C ILE A 205 -4.85 3.04 -4.67
N GLN A 206 -5.27 4.05 -3.89
CA GLN A 206 -5.03 5.46 -4.19
C GLN A 206 -3.73 5.88 -3.52
N PHE A 207 -2.87 6.62 -4.22
CA PHE A 207 -1.60 7.14 -3.69
C PHE A 207 -1.27 8.52 -4.31
N ASP A 208 -0.31 9.24 -3.71
CA ASP A 208 0.07 10.59 -4.11
C ASP A 208 1.52 10.73 -4.61
N ALA A 209 2.25 9.62 -4.77
CA ALA A 209 3.52 9.65 -5.48
C ALA A 209 3.29 10.12 -6.93
N SER A 210 4.12 11.05 -7.41
CA SER A 210 3.96 11.66 -8.74
C SER A 210 4.17 10.64 -9.85
N VAL A 211 3.17 10.46 -10.68
CA VAL A 211 3.20 9.61 -11.88
C VAL A 211 2.56 10.38 -13.04
N ASN A 212 2.95 10.03 -14.26
CA ASN A 212 2.48 10.66 -15.49
C ASN A 212 2.33 9.60 -16.60
N PRO A 213 1.75 9.94 -17.75
CA PRO A 213 1.70 9.04 -18.91
C PRO A 213 3.07 8.41 -19.20
N GLY A 214 3.11 7.09 -19.30
CA GLY A 214 4.33 6.28 -19.39
C GLY A 214 4.72 5.59 -18.07
N SER A 215 4.23 6.03 -16.91
CA SER A 215 4.36 5.30 -15.65
C SER A 215 3.40 4.12 -15.53
N SER A 216 2.34 4.09 -16.33
CA SER A 216 1.35 3.00 -16.38
C SER A 216 2.01 1.64 -16.58
N GLY A 217 1.64 0.65 -15.77
CA GLY A 217 2.23 -0.69 -15.71
C GLY A 217 3.47 -0.80 -14.82
N GLY A 218 4.00 0.31 -14.33
CA GLY A 218 5.13 0.32 -13.40
C GLY A 218 4.75 -0.17 -11.99
N PRO A 219 5.73 -0.64 -11.19
CA PRO A 219 5.49 -1.08 -9.84
C PRO A 219 5.20 0.09 -8.88
N LEU A 220 4.22 -0.10 -8.01
CA LEU A 220 4.07 0.59 -6.75
C LEU A 220 4.70 -0.29 -5.66
N LEU A 221 5.66 0.27 -4.90
CA LEU A 221 6.49 -0.46 -3.95
C LEU A 221 6.23 0.04 -2.54
N ASP A 222 6.35 -0.85 -1.57
CA ASP A 222 6.40 -0.47 -0.15
C ASP A 222 7.83 -0.06 0.27
N ALA A 223 7.99 0.36 1.54
CA ALA A 223 9.28 0.76 2.11
C ALA A 223 10.32 -0.38 2.21
N ARG A 224 9.94 -1.63 1.93
CA ARG A 224 10.85 -2.79 1.86
C ARG A 224 11.27 -3.09 0.43
N GLY A 225 10.75 -2.36 -0.56
CA GLY A 225 10.95 -2.60 -1.97
C GLY A 225 10.14 -3.78 -2.53
N LEU A 226 9.03 -4.14 -1.88
CA LEU A 226 8.12 -5.17 -2.38
C LEU A 226 7.06 -4.54 -3.27
N VAL A 227 6.73 -5.17 -4.38
CA VAL A 227 5.67 -4.72 -5.28
C VAL A 227 4.31 -4.95 -4.62
N VAL A 228 3.61 -3.89 -4.29
CA VAL A 228 2.29 -3.92 -3.64
C VAL A 228 1.16 -3.61 -4.63
N GLY A 229 1.50 -3.07 -5.80
CA GLY A 229 0.53 -2.81 -6.85
C GLY A 229 1.17 -2.48 -8.20
N VAL A 230 0.33 -2.42 -9.23
CA VAL A 230 0.67 -2.01 -10.60
C VAL A 230 -0.01 -0.68 -10.89
N VAL A 231 0.75 0.35 -11.23
CA VAL A 231 0.22 1.69 -11.55
C VAL A 231 -0.63 1.62 -12.82
N VAL A 232 -1.86 2.13 -12.77
CA VAL A 232 -2.78 2.05 -13.92
C VAL A 232 -3.30 3.41 -14.38
N SER A 233 -3.50 4.38 -13.48
CA SER A 233 -4.07 5.67 -13.90
C SER A 233 -3.79 6.80 -12.93
N ILE A 234 -4.04 8.01 -13.39
CA ILE A 234 -4.14 9.24 -12.58
C ILE A 234 -5.58 9.75 -12.61
N ALA A 235 -5.99 10.48 -11.58
CA ALA A 235 -7.18 11.30 -11.68
C ALA A 235 -6.87 12.49 -12.61
N ASP A 236 -7.74 12.70 -13.57
CA ASP A 236 -7.58 13.76 -14.60
C ASP A 236 -8.82 14.66 -14.62
N PRO A 237 -9.02 15.50 -13.59
CA PRO A 237 -10.17 16.38 -13.52
C PRO A 237 -10.17 17.49 -14.59
N GLY A 238 -9.01 17.81 -15.14
CA GLY A 238 -8.84 18.82 -16.19
C GLY A 238 -8.93 18.27 -17.61
N GLY A 239 -8.77 16.97 -17.80
CA GLY A 239 -8.71 16.32 -19.13
C GLY A 239 -7.42 16.63 -19.89
N ASP A 240 -6.36 17.04 -19.20
CA ASP A 240 -5.05 17.39 -19.76
C ASP A 240 -3.97 16.33 -19.47
N GLU A 241 -4.37 15.19 -18.88
CA GLU A 241 -3.49 14.08 -18.50
C GLU A 241 -2.37 14.49 -17.53
N ALA A 242 -2.56 15.58 -16.77
CA ALA A 242 -1.61 16.07 -15.80
C ALA A 242 -1.86 15.46 -14.41
N PHE A 243 -0.80 15.10 -13.70
CA PHE A 243 -0.89 14.59 -12.34
C PHE A 243 -1.38 15.66 -11.37
N ALA A 244 -2.54 15.43 -10.76
CA ALA A 244 -3.20 16.33 -9.80
C ALA A 244 -3.08 15.86 -8.34
N GLY A 245 -2.05 15.08 -7.99
CA GLY A 245 -1.86 14.56 -6.63
C GLY A 245 -2.67 13.30 -6.32
N ILE A 246 -3.30 12.69 -7.31
CA ILE A 246 -4.11 11.47 -7.14
C ILE A 246 -3.76 10.48 -8.24
N ALA A 247 -3.26 9.32 -7.84
CA ALA A 247 -2.97 8.20 -8.73
C ALA A 247 -3.57 6.91 -8.17
N PHE A 248 -3.67 5.91 -9.05
CA PHE A 248 -4.27 4.62 -8.73
C PHE A 248 -3.39 3.46 -9.18
N ALA A 249 -3.36 2.42 -8.35
CA ALA A 249 -2.71 1.15 -8.67
C ALA A 249 -3.67 -0.02 -8.39
N VAL A 250 -3.57 -1.05 -9.22
CA VAL A 250 -4.22 -2.34 -8.95
C VAL A 250 -3.40 -3.06 -7.88
N PRO A 251 -4.01 -3.53 -6.77
CA PRO A 251 -3.30 -4.33 -5.77
C PRO A 251 -2.64 -5.57 -6.40
N ILE A 252 -1.45 -5.94 -5.92
CA ILE A 252 -0.68 -7.03 -6.54
C ILE A 252 -1.40 -8.38 -6.52
N GLY A 253 -2.14 -8.71 -5.46
CA GLY A 253 -2.97 -9.91 -5.40
C GLY A 253 -4.02 -9.94 -6.51
N ALA A 254 -4.75 -8.83 -6.70
CA ALA A 254 -5.73 -8.70 -7.78
C ALA A 254 -5.07 -8.75 -9.17
N ALA A 255 -3.85 -8.20 -9.33
CA ALA A 255 -3.10 -8.25 -10.58
C ALA A 255 -2.67 -9.68 -10.96
N LEU A 256 -2.45 -10.55 -9.97
CA LEU A 256 -2.09 -11.96 -10.17
C LEU A 256 -3.31 -12.88 -10.34
N GLY A 257 -4.52 -12.35 -10.24
CA GLY A 257 -5.75 -13.14 -10.36
C GLY A 257 -6.18 -13.82 -9.04
N ASP A 258 -5.57 -13.43 -7.93
CA ASP A 258 -6.03 -13.86 -6.61
C ASP A 258 -7.32 -13.10 -6.27
N GLU A 259 -8.46 -13.78 -6.43
CA GLU A 259 -9.79 -13.27 -6.07
C GLU A 259 -10.03 -13.41 -4.56
N GLY A 260 -9.02 -13.23 -3.75
CA GLY A 260 -9.17 -13.08 -2.30
C GLY A 260 -10.17 -11.96 -2.05
N ASP A 261 -11.27 -12.34 -1.41
CA ASP A 261 -12.35 -11.47 -0.95
C ASP A 261 -11.75 -10.16 -0.43
N GLY A 262 -12.00 -9.05 -1.11
CA GLY A 262 -11.31 -7.76 -1.08
C GLY A 262 -11.07 -7.10 0.29
N ASP A 263 -10.49 -7.81 1.22
CA ASP A 263 -9.91 -7.24 2.45
C ASP A 263 -8.40 -7.01 2.26
N PRO A 264 -7.97 -5.77 1.97
CA PRO A 264 -6.56 -5.42 1.84
C PRO A 264 -5.82 -5.44 3.18
N THR A 265 -6.52 -5.66 4.29
CA THR A 265 -5.95 -5.69 5.64
C THR A 265 -5.56 -7.09 6.05
N GLY A 266 -5.17 -7.99 5.13
CA GLY A 266 -4.78 -9.36 5.44
C GLY A 266 -4.13 -9.48 6.82
N ALA A 267 -4.98 -9.67 7.83
CA ALA A 267 -4.54 -9.98 9.18
C ALA A 267 -3.97 -11.39 9.18
N ILE A 268 -2.69 -11.48 9.37
CA ILE A 268 -2.03 -12.67 9.91
C ILE A 268 -1.54 -12.32 11.30
#